data_4010e6da5aff23b848382edeba5796cb
#
_entry.id   4010e6da5aff23b848382edeba5796cb
#
_cell.length_a   1.000
_cell.length_b   1.000
_cell.length_c   1.000
_cell.angle_alpha   90.00
_cell.angle_beta   90.00
_cell.angle_gamma   90.00
#
_symmetry.space_group_name_H-M   'P 1'
#
loop_
_entity.id
_entity.type
_entity.pdbx_description
1 polymer ?
#
loop_
_entity_poly.entity_id
_entity_poly.type
_entity_poly.pdbx_seq_one_letter_code
_entity_poly.pdbx_strand_id
1 'polypeptide(L)'
;MGTIGVRLRGRLGSFQRFEDKPKFNLDLNEYSDQRPFGLERLALSSGGMDPSKLKEVLGAQLMALADVPASRAGFAQLFVNGEDYGLYITIEAQDDRWMRRVFDTDEGNLYEGSYSYAVWWPRFNDFGEGRDERFELQEGYDVGHADIAAVSNATLDSFEAGRVTESLAEVVDFPGLQRQLAADQWLGNLDGYGFIVNNYRVWFPPDGGPMRLASWDLDGTLLPDALN
;
A
#
# COMPACT_ATOMS: atom_id res chain seq x y z
N MET A 1 -17.67 7.32 -22.49
CA MET A 1 -16.41 6.97 -21.82
C MET A 1 -15.35 6.92 -22.88
N GLY A 2 -14.21 7.58 -22.68
CA GLY A 2 -13.09 7.60 -23.61
C GLY A 2 -12.20 6.36 -23.49
N THR A 3 -11.08 6.38 -24.20
CA THR A 3 -10.04 5.36 -24.11
C THR A 3 -9.33 5.47 -22.76
N ILE A 4 -9.03 4.33 -22.12
CA ILE A 4 -8.31 4.25 -20.84
C ILE A 4 -7.09 3.33 -21.00
N GLY A 5 -6.09 3.51 -20.14
CA GLY A 5 -4.99 2.57 -19.99
C GLY A 5 -5.40 1.34 -19.18
N VAL A 6 -5.00 0.16 -19.64
CA VAL A 6 -5.26 -1.09 -18.91
C VAL A 6 -3.97 -1.91 -18.88
N ARG A 7 -3.54 -2.30 -17.69
CA ARG A 7 -2.36 -3.17 -17.50
C ARG A 7 -2.71 -4.36 -16.63
N LEU A 8 -2.14 -5.53 -16.94
CA LEU A 8 -2.19 -6.68 -16.03
C LEU A 8 -1.40 -6.37 -14.76
N ARG A 9 -1.96 -6.76 -13.62
CA ARG A 9 -1.36 -6.59 -12.31
C ARG A 9 -1.05 -7.95 -11.68
N GLY A 10 -0.04 -7.99 -10.84
CA GLY A 10 0.38 -9.11 -10.03
C GLY A 10 1.88 -9.29 -10.11
N ARG A 11 2.47 -9.76 -9.02
CA ARG A 11 3.88 -10.16 -8.93
C ARG A 11 3.93 -11.69 -8.75
N LEU A 12 5.05 -12.21 -8.32
CA LEU A 12 5.26 -13.64 -8.12
C LEU A 12 4.15 -14.25 -7.22
N GLY A 13 3.51 -15.31 -7.70
CA GLY A 13 2.42 -16.00 -7.01
C GLY A 13 1.03 -15.40 -7.21
N SER A 14 0.91 -14.13 -7.62
CA SER A 14 -0.39 -13.47 -7.84
C SER A 14 -0.64 -13.04 -9.29
N PHE A 15 0.34 -13.17 -10.17
CA PHE A 15 0.18 -12.88 -11.59
C PHE A 15 -0.61 -14.01 -12.26
N GLN A 16 -1.68 -13.64 -12.97
CA GLN A 16 -2.51 -14.56 -13.74
C GLN A 16 -2.55 -14.11 -15.20
N ARG A 17 -2.66 -15.08 -16.10
CA ARG A 17 -2.87 -14.81 -17.52
C ARG A 17 -4.27 -14.26 -17.76
N PHE A 18 -4.48 -13.69 -18.95
CA PHE A 18 -5.76 -13.08 -19.29
C PHE A 18 -6.93 -14.09 -19.19
N GLU A 19 -6.70 -15.34 -19.56
CA GLU A 19 -7.69 -16.43 -19.53
C GLU A 19 -8.02 -16.92 -18.10
N ASP A 20 -7.16 -16.59 -17.12
CA ASP A 20 -7.22 -17.12 -15.75
C ASP A 20 -7.78 -16.08 -14.74
N LYS A 21 -8.60 -15.15 -15.20
CA LYS A 21 -9.20 -14.07 -14.39
C LYS A 21 -8.14 -13.17 -13.69
N PRO A 22 -7.36 -12.42 -14.47
CA PRO A 22 -6.25 -11.63 -13.95
C PRO A 22 -6.69 -10.42 -13.14
N LYS A 23 -5.76 -9.85 -12.38
CA LYS A 23 -5.88 -8.53 -11.76
C LYS A 23 -5.52 -7.45 -12.80
N PHE A 24 -6.13 -6.27 -12.70
CA PHE A 24 -5.86 -5.14 -13.61
C PHE A 24 -5.53 -3.86 -12.83
N ASN A 25 -4.66 -3.03 -13.42
CA ASN A 25 -4.56 -1.62 -13.10
C ASN A 25 -5.19 -0.83 -14.26
N LEU A 26 -6.10 0.06 -13.91
CA LEU A 26 -6.76 0.97 -14.84
C LEU A 26 -6.19 2.36 -14.65
N ASP A 27 -5.79 3.00 -15.75
CA ASP A 27 -5.46 4.42 -15.82
C ASP A 27 -6.57 5.10 -16.62
N LEU A 28 -7.43 5.83 -15.92
CA LEU A 28 -8.68 6.36 -16.48
C LEU A 28 -8.45 7.65 -17.26
N ASN A 29 -7.32 8.34 -17.04
CA ASN A 29 -6.97 9.59 -17.70
C ASN A 29 -5.73 9.52 -18.62
N GLU A 30 -5.16 8.33 -18.86
CA GLU A 30 -3.93 8.15 -19.65
C GLU A 30 -4.01 8.76 -21.06
N TYR A 31 -5.18 8.68 -21.70
CA TYR A 31 -5.36 9.13 -23.09
C TYR A 31 -6.33 10.32 -23.23
N SER A 32 -7.02 10.70 -22.18
CA SER A 32 -7.96 11.82 -22.18
C SER A 32 -8.23 12.29 -20.76
N ASP A 33 -8.42 13.60 -20.57
CA ASP A 33 -8.70 14.18 -19.26
C ASP A 33 -10.12 13.81 -18.77
N GLN A 34 -10.31 12.54 -18.45
CA GLN A 34 -11.54 11.98 -17.90
C GLN A 34 -11.29 11.42 -16.50
N ARG A 35 -12.19 11.73 -15.59
CA ARG A 35 -12.11 11.33 -14.20
C ARG A 35 -13.46 10.81 -13.71
N PRO A 36 -13.88 9.61 -14.19
CA PRO A 36 -15.15 9.04 -13.74
C PRO A 36 -15.11 8.86 -12.22
N PHE A 37 -16.17 9.35 -11.56
CA PHE A 37 -16.27 9.38 -10.08
C PHE A 37 -15.12 10.12 -9.38
N GLY A 38 -14.40 10.99 -10.08
CA GLY A 38 -13.24 11.70 -9.56
C GLY A 38 -11.97 10.85 -9.48
N LEU A 39 -11.94 9.64 -10.03
CA LEU A 39 -10.79 8.73 -10.03
C LEU A 39 -9.93 8.93 -11.28
N GLU A 40 -8.62 8.84 -11.11
CA GLU A 40 -7.65 8.77 -12.20
C GLU A 40 -7.13 7.34 -12.38
N ARG A 41 -6.89 6.64 -11.29
CA ARG A 41 -6.41 5.26 -11.30
C ARG A 41 -7.25 4.37 -10.39
N LEU A 42 -7.41 3.11 -10.78
CA LEU A 42 -8.17 2.11 -10.06
C LEU A 42 -7.54 0.74 -10.27
N ALA A 43 -7.37 -0.02 -9.19
CA ALA A 43 -6.98 -1.42 -9.29
C ALA A 43 -8.23 -2.33 -9.23
N LEU A 44 -8.20 -3.39 -10.03
CA LEU A 44 -9.19 -4.46 -10.00
C LEU A 44 -8.51 -5.76 -9.56
N SER A 45 -8.90 -6.28 -8.41
CA SER A 45 -8.45 -7.57 -7.92
C SER A 45 -9.48 -8.66 -8.22
N SER A 46 -9.02 -9.77 -8.77
CA SER A 46 -9.86 -10.95 -8.98
C SER A 46 -10.21 -11.66 -7.66
N GLY A 47 -9.54 -11.28 -6.56
CA GLY A 47 -9.67 -11.93 -5.26
C GLY A 47 -9.26 -13.40 -5.29
N GLY A 48 -8.26 -13.76 -6.09
CA GLY A 48 -7.81 -15.16 -6.23
C GLY A 48 -7.32 -15.79 -4.93
N MET A 49 -6.73 -14.98 -4.04
CA MET A 49 -6.26 -15.39 -2.71
C MET A 49 -7.40 -15.44 -1.66
N ASP A 50 -8.55 -14.85 -1.96
CA ASP A 50 -9.70 -14.77 -1.06
C ASP A 50 -10.98 -15.32 -1.71
N PRO A 51 -11.36 -16.58 -1.44
CA PRO A 51 -12.58 -17.15 -1.99
C PRO A 51 -13.86 -16.39 -1.58
N SER A 52 -13.85 -15.72 -0.43
CA SER A 52 -14.99 -14.92 0.06
C SER A 52 -15.15 -13.60 -0.69
N LYS A 53 -14.07 -13.05 -1.26
CA LYS A 53 -13.96 -11.71 -1.86
C LYS A 53 -14.21 -10.56 -0.86
N LEU A 54 -14.24 -10.85 0.43
CA LEU A 54 -14.60 -9.87 1.48
C LEU A 54 -13.40 -9.26 2.20
N LYS A 55 -12.26 -9.95 2.24
CA LYS A 55 -11.12 -9.58 3.08
C LYS A 55 -10.59 -8.20 2.79
N GLU A 56 -10.31 -7.88 1.52
CA GLU A 56 -9.85 -6.57 1.10
C GLU A 56 -10.83 -5.46 1.50
N VAL A 57 -12.13 -5.68 1.27
CA VAL A 57 -13.17 -4.67 1.56
C VAL A 57 -13.35 -4.48 3.06
N LEU A 58 -13.40 -5.56 3.82
CA LEU A 58 -13.52 -5.49 5.29
C LEU A 58 -12.24 -4.95 5.91
N GLY A 59 -11.07 -5.39 5.43
CA GLY A 59 -9.78 -4.88 5.87
C GLY A 59 -9.67 -3.36 5.68
N ALA A 60 -10.02 -2.87 4.49
CA ALA A 60 -10.02 -1.44 4.19
C ALA A 60 -10.97 -0.64 5.10
N GLN A 61 -12.17 -1.17 5.39
CA GLN A 61 -13.12 -0.54 6.31
C GLN A 61 -12.61 -0.51 7.75
N LEU A 62 -12.00 -1.59 8.21
CA LEU A 62 -11.47 -1.69 9.56
C LEU A 62 -10.24 -0.81 9.75
N MET A 63 -9.34 -0.72 8.75
CA MET A 63 -8.23 0.24 8.75
C MET A 63 -8.76 1.67 8.88
N ALA A 64 -9.79 2.04 8.10
CA ALA A 64 -10.41 3.36 8.19
C ALA A 64 -11.04 3.64 9.56
N LEU A 65 -11.70 2.65 10.19
CA LEU A 65 -12.25 2.77 11.54
C LEU A 65 -11.16 2.92 12.61
N ALA A 66 -9.99 2.33 12.38
CA ALA A 66 -8.83 2.46 13.25
C ALA A 66 -8.01 3.74 13.00
N ASP A 67 -8.46 4.63 12.11
CA ASP A 67 -7.73 5.83 11.69
C ASP A 67 -6.33 5.49 11.13
N VAL A 68 -6.26 4.41 10.35
CA VAL A 68 -5.06 3.98 9.63
C VAL A 68 -5.20 4.34 8.15
N PRO A 69 -4.22 5.03 7.56
CA PRO A 69 -4.21 5.33 6.13
C PRO A 69 -4.30 4.06 5.29
N ALA A 70 -5.36 3.94 4.49
CA ALA A 70 -5.58 2.80 3.60
C ALA A 70 -6.42 3.18 2.38
N SER A 71 -6.37 2.35 1.34
CA SER A 71 -7.23 2.45 0.17
C SER A 71 -8.68 2.16 0.51
N ARG A 72 -9.62 2.83 -0.15
CA ARG A 72 -11.01 2.39 -0.16
C ARG A 72 -11.14 1.18 -1.08
N ALA A 73 -11.99 0.23 -0.71
CA ALA A 73 -12.28 -0.93 -1.54
C ALA A 73 -13.78 -1.15 -1.68
N GLY A 74 -14.19 -1.78 -2.77
CA GLY A 74 -15.59 -2.08 -3.09
C GLY A 74 -15.68 -3.20 -4.11
N PHE A 75 -16.85 -3.34 -4.75
CA PHE A 75 -17.08 -4.41 -5.71
C PHE A 75 -17.51 -3.87 -7.07
N ALA A 76 -17.14 -4.59 -8.13
CA ALA A 76 -17.58 -4.35 -9.48
C ALA A 76 -17.83 -5.66 -10.23
N GLN A 77 -18.84 -5.68 -11.10
CA GLN A 77 -18.99 -6.72 -12.11
C GLN A 77 -18.18 -6.32 -13.34
N LEU A 78 -17.26 -7.16 -13.77
CA LEU A 78 -16.40 -6.88 -14.92
C LEU A 78 -16.90 -7.62 -16.17
N PHE A 79 -17.07 -6.89 -17.26
CA PHE A 79 -17.33 -7.42 -18.59
C PHE A 79 -16.17 -7.05 -19.53
N VAL A 80 -15.64 -8.01 -20.27
CA VAL A 80 -14.60 -7.79 -21.26
C VAL A 80 -15.09 -8.30 -22.61
N ASN A 81 -15.15 -7.42 -23.61
CA ASN A 81 -15.68 -7.75 -24.94
C ASN A 81 -17.09 -8.35 -24.93
N GLY A 82 -17.90 -8.00 -23.93
CA GLY A 82 -19.26 -8.52 -23.74
C GLY A 82 -19.33 -9.84 -22.97
N GLU A 83 -18.21 -10.47 -22.64
CA GLU A 83 -18.15 -11.65 -21.79
C GLU A 83 -18.09 -11.24 -20.31
N ASP A 84 -18.85 -11.96 -19.49
CA ASP A 84 -18.90 -11.73 -18.04
C ASP A 84 -17.70 -12.38 -17.34
N TYR A 85 -16.79 -11.55 -16.84
CA TYR A 85 -15.64 -11.96 -16.01
C TYR A 85 -15.98 -12.12 -14.53
N GLY A 86 -17.23 -11.80 -14.14
CA GLY A 86 -17.73 -11.95 -12.78
C GLY A 86 -17.32 -10.83 -11.83
N LEU A 87 -17.44 -11.12 -10.55
CA LEU A 87 -17.17 -10.17 -9.47
C LEU A 87 -15.67 -9.87 -9.34
N TYR A 88 -15.33 -8.58 -9.30
CA TYR A 88 -14.01 -8.05 -8.99
C TYR A 88 -14.08 -7.16 -7.75
N ILE A 89 -12.98 -7.06 -7.04
CA ILE A 89 -12.79 -6.08 -5.97
C ILE A 89 -12.14 -4.85 -6.58
N THR A 90 -12.75 -3.68 -6.40
CA THR A 90 -12.16 -2.39 -6.77
C THR A 90 -11.32 -1.88 -5.61
N ILE A 91 -10.11 -1.40 -5.88
CA ILE A 91 -9.20 -0.85 -4.89
C ILE A 91 -8.73 0.52 -5.37
N GLU A 92 -8.95 1.54 -4.52
CA GLU A 92 -8.49 2.91 -4.78
C GLU A 92 -6.98 2.92 -4.94
N ALA A 93 -6.47 3.56 -6.00
CA ALA A 93 -5.04 3.78 -6.12
C ALA A 93 -4.55 4.75 -5.04
N GLN A 94 -3.42 4.47 -4.45
CA GLN A 94 -2.75 5.39 -3.54
C GLN A 94 -1.90 6.36 -4.37
N ASP A 95 -2.56 7.36 -4.92
CA ASP A 95 -2.03 8.43 -5.77
C ASP A 95 -2.19 9.81 -5.08
N ASP A 96 -1.94 10.90 -5.81
CA ASP A 96 -2.07 12.27 -5.32
C ASP A 96 -3.47 12.57 -4.74
N ARG A 97 -4.53 11.99 -5.33
CA ARG A 97 -5.91 12.16 -4.85
C ARG A 97 -6.16 11.41 -3.57
N TRP A 98 -5.60 10.21 -3.47
CA TRP A 98 -5.63 9.46 -2.24
C TRP A 98 -4.86 10.20 -1.13
N MET A 99 -3.68 10.74 -1.43
CA MET A 99 -2.90 11.56 -0.48
C MET A 99 -3.70 12.77 -0.01
N ARG A 100 -4.34 13.50 -0.93
CA ARG A 100 -5.21 14.63 -0.59
C ARG A 100 -6.37 14.23 0.33
N ARG A 101 -6.97 13.05 0.13
CA ARG A 101 -8.06 12.55 0.97
C ARG A 101 -7.59 12.13 2.35
N VAL A 102 -6.39 11.56 2.47
CA VAL A 102 -5.89 10.92 3.70
C VAL A 102 -5.04 11.88 4.53
N PHE A 103 -4.24 12.71 3.86
CA PHE A 103 -3.27 13.60 4.49
C PHE A 103 -3.61 15.09 4.34
N ASP A 104 -4.77 15.42 3.72
CA ASP A 104 -5.22 16.78 3.39
C ASP A 104 -4.27 17.54 2.42
N THR A 105 -3.35 16.86 1.78
CA THR A 105 -2.44 17.40 0.77
C THR A 105 -2.08 16.33 -0.27
N ASP A 106 -1.81 16.76 -1.50
CA ASP A 106 -1.26 15.93 -2.59
C ASP A 106 0.26 16.13 -2.74
N GLU A 107 0.85 16.92 -1.86
CA GLU A 107 2.30 17.13 -1.80
C GLU A 107 2.97 16.14 -0.84
N GLY A 108 4.31 16.06 -0.93
CA GLY A 108 5.11 15.11 -0.18
C GLY A 108 5.48 13.88 -1.01
N ASN A 109 6.22 12.97 -0.40
CA ASN A 109 6.72 11.78 -1.08
C ASN A 109 6.07 10.52 -0.53
N LEU A 110 5.48 9.72 -1.41
CA LEU A 110 4.91 8.41 -1.07
C LEU A 110 5.79 7.32 -1.68
N TYR A 111 6.32 6.46 -0.83
CA TYR A 111 7.14 5.32 -1.25
C TYR A 111 6.47 4.00 -0.90
N GLU A 112 6.70 3.00 -1.73
CA GLU A 112 6.39 1.60 -1.46
C GLU A 112 7.68 0.87 -1.08
N GLY A 113 7.70 0.17 0.04
CA GLY A 113 8.78 -0.73 0.40
C GLY A 113 8.82 -1.90 -0.56
N SER A 114 9.81 -1.91 -1.47
CA SER A 114 9.89 -2.91 -2.52
C SER A 114 10.40 -4.23 -1.97
N TYR A 115 9.69 -5.32 -2.28
CA TYR A 115 10.11 -6.66 -1.95
C TYR A 115 11.23 -7.11 -2.88
N SER A 116 12.44 -7.31 -2.36
CA SER A 116 13.53 -7.85 -3.16
C SER A 116 13.70 -9.35 -2.96
N TYR A 117 13.57 -10.12 -4.04
CA TYR A 117 14.04 -11.50 -4.08
C TYR A 117 15.57 -11.54 -4.19
N ALA A 118 16.26 -11.66 -3.05
CA ALA A 118 17.58 -12.26 -3.10
C ALA A 118 17.40 -13.76 -3.32
N VAL A 119 18.25 -14.38 -4.13
CA VAL A 119 18.12 -15.71 -4.75
C VAL A 119 17.73 -16.87 -3.80
N TRP A 120 17.76 -16.68 -2.49
CA TRP A 120 17.53 -17.74 -1.50
C TRP A 120 16.65 -17.35 -0.29
N TRP A 121 16.38 -16.03 -0.05
CA TRP A 121 15.51 -15.57 1.04
C TRP A 121 14.81 -14.27 0.65
N PRO A 122 13.48 -14.16 0.85
CA PRO A 122 12.79 -12.90 0.73
C PRO A 122 13.40 -11.90 1.74
N ARG A 123 13.84 -10.75 1.25
CA ARG A 123 14.25 -9.64 2.09
C ARG A 123 13.15 -8.61 2.07
N PHE A 124 12.47 -8.50 3.17
CA PHE A 124 11.49 -7.46 3.39
C PHE A 124 12.22 -6.13 3.59
N ASN A 125 11.65 -5.08 3.05
CA ASN A 125 12.23 -3.76 3.12
C ASN A 125 11.71 -3.05 4.34
N ASP A 126 12.63 -2.74 5.23
CA ASP A 126 12.45 -1.88 6.36
C ASP A 126 13.56 -0.84 6.38
N PHE A 127 13.42 0.19 7.20
CA PHE A 127 14.44 1.20 7.41
C PHE A 127 15.71 0.59 7.96
N GLY A 128 16.88 1.09 7.54
CA GLY A 128 18.18 0.64 8.00
C GLY A 128 19.29 0.96 7.01
N GLU A 129 20.52 0.77 7.43
CA GLU A 129 21.71 1.10 6.64
C GLU A 129 21.72 0.41 5.27
N GLY A 130 21.91 1.21 4.20
CA GLY A 130 21.98 0.72 2.83
C GLY A 130 20.70 0.09 2.29
N ARG A 131 19.54 0.47 2.83
CA ARG A 131 18.24 -0.04 2.39
C ARG A 131 17.36 0.98 1.68
N ASP A 132 17.76 2.22 1.64
CA ASP A 132 17.03 3.35 1.06
C ASP A 132 16.65 3.11 -0.41
N GLU A 133 17.57 2.58 -1.22
CA GLU A 133 17.35 2.26 -2.63
C GLU A 133 16.25 1.18 -2.89
N ARG A 134 15.76 0.54 -1.85
CA ARG A 134 14.72 -0.50 -1.96
C ARG A 134 13.31 0.05 -1.88
N PHE A 135 13.19 1.33 -1.57
CA PHE A 135 11.91 2.02 -1.58
C PHE A 135 11.66 2.59 -2.98
N GLU A 136 10.52 2.26 -3.56
CA GLU A 136 10.12 2.76 -4.87
C GLU A 136 9.20 3.97 -4.70
N LEU A 137 9.58 5.13 -5.27
CA LEU A 137 8.73 6.31 -5.27
C LEU A 137 7.46 6.02 -6.08
N GLN A 138 6.31 6.25 -5.47
CA GLN A 138 5.00 6.10 -6.08
C GLN A 138 4.41 7.45 -6.49
N GLU A 139 4.53 8.45 -5.63
CA GLU A 139 4.08 9.83 -5.85
C GLU A 139 5.07 10.81 -5.21
N GLY A 140 5.16 12.02 -5.77
CA GLY A 140 6.03 13.07 -5.26
C GLY A 140 7.31 13.24 -6.09
N TYR A 141 8.34 13.78 -5.45
CA TYR A 141 9.63 14.07 -6.09
C TYR A 141 10.78 13.54 -5.23
N ASP A 142 11.39 12.46 -5.68
CA ASP A 142 12.53 11.85 -4.99
C ASP A 142 13.83 12.63 -5.24
N VAL A 143 14.55 12.92 -4.16
CA VAL A 143 15.88 13.52 -4.17
C VAL A 143 16.87 12.55 -3.53
N GLY A 144 17.16 11.44 -4.23
CA GLY A 144 18.10 10.42 -3.80
C GLY A 144 17.73 9.74 -2.49
N HIS A 145 16.43 9.50 -2.27
CA HIS A 145 15.87 8.84 -1.08
C HIS A 145 16.28 9.51 0.25
N ALA A 146 16.46 10.82 0.25
CA ALA A 146 16.91 11.56 1.43
C ALA A 146 15.95 11.41 2.62
N ASP A 147 14.64 11.32 2.36
CA ASP A 147 13.60 11.11 3.37
C ASP A 147 13.78 9.75 4.07
N ILE A 148 13.98 8.70 3.29
CA ILE A 148 14.20 7.34 3.76
C ILE A 148 15.51 7.26 4.55
N ALA A 149 16.58 7.87 4.03
CA ALA A 149 17.88 7.91 4.69
C ALA A 149 17.81 8.62 6.05
N ALA A 150 17.04 9.69 6.17
CA ALA A 150 16.86 10.41 7.43
C ALA A 150 16.23 9.53 8.52
N VAL A 151 15.18 8.76 8.20
CA VAL A 151 14.56 7.82 9.15
C VAL A 151 15.50 6.65 9.47
N SER A 152 16.22 6.13 8.47
CA SER A 152 17.19 5.05 8.66
C SER A 152 18.32 5.47 9.63
N ASN A 153 18.88 6.66 9.44
CA ASN A 153 19.93 7.21 10.31
C ASN A 153 19.39 7.45 11.72
N ALA A 154 18.22 8.08 11.86
CA ALA A 154 17.60 8.32 13.17
C ALA A 154 17.32 7.00 13.91
N THR A 155 16.98 5.93 13.19
CA THR A 155 16.78 4.59 13.76
C THR A 155 18.07 4.03 14.33
N LEU A 156 19.18 4.12 13.60
CA LEU A 156 20.49 3.66 14.05
C LEU A 156 20.98 4.48 15.27
N ASP A 157 20.92 5.80 15.18
CA ASP A 157 21.33 6.71 16.26
C ASP A 157 20.51 6.47 17.54
N SER A 158 19.22 6.22 17.41
CA SER A 158 18.31 5.96 18.53
C SER A 158 18.62 4.65 19.24
N PHE A 159 18.98 3.65 18.47
CA PHE A 159 19.36 2.34 18.98
C PHE A 159 20.70 2.41 19.76
N GLU A 160 21.70 3.09 19.22
CA GLU A 160 22.98 3.32 19.88
C GLU A 160 22.83 4.15 21.16
N ALA A 161 21.96 5.16 21.15
CA ALA A 161 21.70 6.00 22.31
C ALA A 161 20.84 5.34 23.39
N GLY A 162 20.19 4.21 23.10
CA GLY A 162 19.27 3.52 24.01
C GLY A 162 17.97 4.33 24.29
N ARG A 163 17.60 5.26 23.41
CA ARG A 163 16.43 6.18 23.53
C ARG A 163 15.56 6.14 22.27
N VAL A 164 15.15 4.94 21.89
CA VAL A 164 14.47 4.69 20.61
C VAL A 164 13.22 5.59 20.42
N THR A 165 12.33 5.61 21.39
CA THR A 165 11.05 6.33 21.25
C THR A 165 11.23 7.85 21.15
N GLU A 166 12.13 8.42 21.98
CA GLU A 166 12.36 9.87 22.02
C GLU A 166 13.02 10.38 20.74
N SER A 167 14.06 9.64 20.27
CA SER A 167 14.83 10.06 19.10
C SER A 167 14.05 9.87 17.78
N LEU A 168 13.18 8.87 17.69
CA LEU A 168 12.39 8.61 16.51
C LEU A 168 11.10 9.43 16.43
N ALA A 169 10.61 10.00 17.53
CA ALA A 169 9.35 10.75 17.55
C ALA A 169 9.36 12.01 16.64
N GLU A 170 10.54 12.52 16.31
CA GLU A 170 10.68 13.66 15.39
C GLU A 170 10.55 13.25 13.90
N VAL A 171 10.83 11.98 13.58
CA VAL A 171 10.84 11.48 12.20
C VAL A 171 9.78 10.41 11.92
N VAL A 172 9.12 9.88 12.95
CA VAL A 172 8.08 8.83 12.83
C VAL A 172 6.83 9.24 13.61
N ASP A 173 5.66 9.18 12.99
CA ASP A 173 4.35 9.30 13.67
C ASP A 173 4.09 8.04 14.50
N PHE A 174 4.58 7.99 15.72
CA PHE A 174 4.39 6.84 16.62
C PHE A 174 2.92 6.51 16.91
N PRO A 175 2.03 7.47 17.15
CA PRO A 175 0.60 7.17 17.31
C PRO A 175 0.01 6.48 16.07
N GLY A 176 0.37 6.92 14.87
CA GLY A 176 -0.02 6.28 13.61
C GLY A 176 0.56 4.87 13.45
N LEU A 177 1.84 4.71 13.73
CA LEU A 177 2.52 3.41 13.71
C LEU A 177 1.86 2.42 14.69
N GLN A 178 1.56 2.85 15.92
CA GLN A 178 0.90 1.99 16.91
C GLN A 178 -0.50 1.56 16.46
N ARG A 179 -1.28 2.47 15.84
CA ARG A 179 -2.59 2.13 15.27
C ARG A 179 -2.45 1.12 14.14
N GLN A 180 -1.48 1.31 13.24
CA GLN A 180 -1.19 0.37 12.15
C GLN A 180 -0.87 -1.03 12.70
N LEU A 181 0.08 -1.13 13.63
CA LEU A 181 0.47 -2.41 14.23
C LEU A 181 -0.69 -3.09 14.97
N ALA A 182 -1.48 -2.33 15.73
CA ALA A 182 -2.65 -2.86 16.41
C ALA A 182 -3.73 -3.36 15.43
N ALA A 183 -3.98 -2.62 14.35
CA ALA A 183 -4.92 -3.01 13.31
C ALA A 183 -4.45 -4.24 12.56
N ASP A 184 -3.17 -4.32 12.19
CA ASP A 184 -2.58 -5.51 11.54
C ASP A 184 -2.73 -6.75 12.43
N GLN A 185 -2.44 -6.62 13.72
CA GLN A 185 -2.60 -7.71 14.69
C GLN A 185 -4.07 -8.15 14.83
N TRP A 186 -4.98 -7.21 14.98
CA TRP A 186 -6.40 -7.50 15.14
C TRP A 186 -7.03 -8.13 13.90
N LEU A 187 -6.59 -7.70 12.72
CA LEU A 187 -7.02 -8.27 11.44
C LEU A 187 -6.33 -9.59 11.11
N GLY A 188 -5.29 -9.99 11.83
CA GLY A 188 -4.42 -11.08 11.42
C GLY A 188 -3.85 -10.84 10.01
N ASN A 189 -3.39 -9.61 9.75
CA ASN A 189 -2.80 -9.23 8.47
C ASN A 189 -1.37 -9.77 8.35
N LEU A 190 -1.26 -11.08 8.09
CA LEU A 190 0.03 -11.78 8.10
C LEU A 190 1.00 -11.29 7.03
N ASP A 191 0.49 -10.66 5.97
CA ASP A 191 1.29 -10.10 4.88
C ASP A 191 1.52 -8.58 5.03
N GLY A 192 1.16 -8.02 6.18
CA GLY A 192 1.29 -6.61 6.49
C GLY A 192 2.61 -6.22 7.15
N TYR A 193 2.78 -4.89 7.39
CA TYR A 193 3.96 -4.34 8.04
C TYR A 193 4.19 -4.95 9.44
N GLY A 194 3.14 -5.17 10.20
CA GLY A 194 3.20 -5.67 11.57
C GLY A 194 3.71 -7.11 11.73
N PHE A 195 3.81 -7.89 10.66
CA PHE A 195 4.25 -9.29 10.70
C PHE A 195 5.51 -9.54 9.87
N ILE A 196 5.46 -9.24 8.58
CA ILE A 196 6.56 -9.57 7.67
C ILE A 196 7.14 -8.35 6.94
N VAL A 197 6.78 -7.14 7.37
CA VAL A 197 7.26 -5.88 6.79
C VAL A 197 7.00 -5.80 5.28
N ASN A 198 5.75 -6.11 4.89
CA ASN A 198 5.29 -6.11 3.51
C ASN A 198 3.97 -5.34 3.39
N ASN A 199 3.50 -5.11 2.16
CA ASN A 199 2.21 -4.47 1.86
C ASN A 199 1.96 -3.17 2.64
N TYR A 200 2.95 -2.30 2.64
CA TYR A 200 2.87 -0.98 3.25
C TYR A 200 3.48 0.09 2.35
N ARG A 201 3.05 1.31 2.60
CA ARG A 201 3.67 2.52 2.04
C ARG A 201 4.03 3.48 3.16
N VAL A 202 4.98 4.35 2.85
CA VAL A 202 5.38 5.43 3.76
C VAL A 202 5.22 6.77 3.05
N TRP A 203 4.56 7.70 3.72
CA TRP A 203 4.40 9.06 3.25
C TRP A 203 5.23 10.01 4.10
N PHE A 204 5.97 10.88 3.42
CA PHE A 204 6.76 11.95 4.02
C PHE A 204 6.09 13.28 3.69
N PRO A 205 5.71 14.08 4.71
CA PRO A 205 5.09 15.37 4.49
C PRO A 205 6.06 16.37 3.89
N PRO A 206 5.55 17.35 3.08
CA PRO A 206 6.40 18.30 2.37
C PRO A 206 7.10 19.30 3.30
N ASP A 207 6.63 19.47 4.52
CA ASP A 207 7.19 20.36 5.55
C ASP A 207 8.29 19.72 6.41
N GLY A 208 8.66 18.46 6.10
CA GLY A 208 9.68 17.71 6.85
C GLY A 208 9.20 17.16 8.19
N GLY A 209 7.88 17.08 8.39
CA GLY A 209 7.29 16.43 9.57
C GLY A 209 7.50 14.91 9.60
N PRO A 210 7.03 14.23 10.67
CA PRO A 210 7.23 12.81 10.84
C PRO A 210 6.53 11.99 9.76
N MET A 211 7.20 10.95 9.27
CA MET A 211 6.67 10.01 8.29
C MET A 211 5.44 9.27 8.84
N ARG A 212 4.52 8.91 7.94
CA ARG A 212 3.32 8.15 8.25
C ARG A 212 3.26 6.86 7.43
N LEU A 213 2.87 5.78 8.08
CA LEU A 213 2.60 4.51 7.40
C LEU A 213 1.20 4.50 6.77
N ALA A 214 1.07 3.76 5.69
CA ALA A 214 -0.19 3.44 5.05
C ALA A 214 -0.26 1.96 4.71
N SER A 215 -1.43 1.36 4.91
CA SER A 215 -1.69 -0.04 4.60
C SER A 215 -2.01 -0.20 3.11
N TRP A 216 -1.55 -1.31 2.53
CA TRP A 216 -1.74 -1.67 1.13
C TRP A 216 -1.95 -3.18 0.99
N ASP A 217 -2.74 -3.62 -0.03
CA ASP A 217 -2.98 -5.05 -0.38
C ASP A 217 -3.45 -5.90 0.81
N LEU A 218 -4.69 -5.69 1.25
CA LEU A 218 -5.27 -6.30 2.46
C LEU A 218 -5.90 -7.68 2.21
N ASP A 219 -5.65 -8.33 1.08
CA ASP A 219 -6.21 -9.64 0.75
C ASP A 219 -5.65 -10.78 1.63
N GLY A 220 -4.52 -10.54 2.31
CA GLY A 220 -3.89 -11.41 3.31
C GLY A 220 -4.46 -11.31 4.74
N THR A 221 -5.56 -10.58 4.95
CA THR A 221 -6.20 -10.40 6.27
C THR A 221 -7.20 -11.50 6.61
N LEU A 222 -7.67 -11.54 7.87
CA LEU A 222 -8.75 -12.40 8.35
C LEU A 222 -8.52 -13.89 8.03
N LEU A 223 -7.28 -14.34 8.17
CA LEU A 223 -6.95 -15.75 7.99
C LEU A 223 -7.43 -16.57 9.21
N PRO A 224 -8.13 -17.71 9.01
CA PRO A 224 -8.71 -18.48 10.12
C PRO A 224 -7.69 -18.93 11.16
N ASP A 225 -6.46 -19.18 10.74
CA ASP A 225 -5.39 -19.72 11.60
C ASP A 225 -4.50 -18.62 12.23
N ALA A 226 -4.70 -17.36 11.85
CA ALA A 226 -3.91 -16.24 12.38
C ALA A 226 -4.36 -15.78 13.78
N LEU A 227 -5.52 -16.24 14.25
CA LEU A 227 -6.12 -15.87 15.53
C LEU A 227 -6.04 -17.00 16.57
N ASN A 228 -5.40 -18.11 16.27
CA ASN A 228 -5.10 -19.24 17.16
C ASN A 228 -3.61 -19.27 17.50
#